data_e9b1bf90c662f44946522809c38b7400
#
_entry.id   e9b1bf90c662f44946522809c38b7400
#
_cell.length_a   1.000
_cell.length_b   1.000
_cell.length_c   1.000
_cell.angle_alpha   90.00
_cell.angle_beta   90.00
_cell.angle_gamma   90.00
#
_symmetry.space_group_name_H-M   'P 1'
#
loop_
_entity.id
_entity.type
_entity.pdbx_description
1 polymer ?
#
loop_
_entity_poly.entity_id
_entity_poly.type
_entity_poly.pdbx_seq_one_letter_code
_entity_poly.pdbx_strand_id
1 'polypeptide(L)'
;MVIGADKYTRDLIILPDRRILPNWRRKEGHVLEMADLKSILPSRPDLLIAGTGVNDRMKMAPGLAKELLSMGIELKPQATDAAVSLFNTTIAQTPDRAVSACFHLTC
;
A
#
# COMPACT_ATOMS: atom_id res chain seq x y z
N MET A 1 -0.15 -12.22 -7.23
CA MET A 1 0.21 -10.79 -7.30
C MET A 1 1.58 -10.67 -7.94
N VAL A 2 1.67 -9.99 -9.06
CA VAL A 2 2.92 -9.81 -9.81
C VAL A 2 3.38 -8.37 -9.69
N ILE A 3 4.58 -8.17 -9.14
CA ILE A 3 5.17 -6.85 -8.96
C ILE A 3 6.54 -6.87 -9.65
N GLY A 4 6.68 -6.07 -10.71
CA GLY A 4 7.84 -6.18 -11.58
C GLY A 4 7.88 -7.55 -12.24
N ALA A 5 8.99 -8.28 -12.07
CA ALA A 5 9.18 -9.62 -12.64
C ALA A 5 8.88 -10.74 -11.64
N ASP A 6 8.54 -10.42 -10.38
CA ASP A 6 8.39 -11.39 -9.31
C ASP A 6 6.94 -11.60 -8.93
N LYS A 7 6.60 -12.83 -8.55
CA LYS A 7 5.26 -13.19 -8.08
C LYS A 7 5.26 -13.34 -6.56
N TYR A 8 4.26 -12.74 -5.93
CA TYR A 8 4.08 -12.76 -4.48
C TYR A 8 2.72 -13.36 -4.11
N THR A 9 2.68 -14.14 -3.05
CA THR A 9 1.47 -14.84 -2.60
C THR A 9 1.02 -14.45 -1.19
N ARG A 10 1.69 -13.47 -0.57
CA ARG A 10 1.39 -13.02 0.78
C ARG A 10 1.28 -11.50 0.83
N ASP A 11 0.65 -11.02 1.88
CA ASP A 11 0.56 -9.58 2.15
C ASP A 11 1.96 -8.98 2.29
N LEU A 12 2.16 -7.80 1.72
CA LEU A 12 3.47 -7.16 1.75
C LEU A 12 3.37 -5.64 1.72
N ILE A 13 4.50 -5.02 2.07
CA ILE A 13 4.71 -3.58 1.96
C ILE A 13 5.83 -3.33 0.98
N ILE A 14 5.70 -2.29 0.17
CA ILE A 14 6.78 -1.79 -0.71
C ILE A 14 7.14 -0.39 -0.24
N LEU A 15 8.42 -0.17 0.06
CA LEU A 15 8.96 1.12 0.47
C LEU A 15 9.30 1.98 -0.76
N PRO A 16 9.46 3.31 -0.59
CA PRO A 16 9.78 4.19 -1.73
C PRO A 16 11.06 3.81 -2.47
N ASP A 17 12.02 3.17 -1.81
CA ASP A 17 13.26 2.69 -2.44
C ASP A 17 13.07 1.35 -3.14
N ARG A 18 11.85 0.86 -3.23
CA ARG A 18 11.42 -0.41 -3.85
C ARG A 18 11.77 -1.66 -3.03
N ARG A 19 12.28 -1.52 -1.81
CA ARG A 19 12.41 -2.67 -0.93
C ARG A 19 11.04 -3.24 -0.58
N ILE A 20 10.95 -4.56 -0.57
CA ILE A 20 9.71 -5.27 -0.24
C ILE A 20 9.85 -5.89 1.14
N LEU A 21 8.89 -5.58 2.00
CA LEU A 21 8.79 -6.17 3.33
C LEU A 21 7.68 -7.21 3.28
N PRO A 22 8.03 -8.51 3.22
CA PRO A 22 7.03 -9.57 3.15
C PRO A 22 6.37 -9.80 4.51
N ASN A 23 5.27 -10.56 4.49
CA ASN A 23 4.56 -10.98 5.70
C ASN A 23 4.04 -9.79 6.53
N TRP A 24 3.52 -8.78 5.84
CA TRP A 24 2.91 -7.63 6.51
C TRP A 24 1.66 -8.08 7.29
N ARG A 25 1.58 -7.65 8.55
CA ARG A 25 0.44 -7.95 9.40
C ARG A 25 -0.19 -6.67 9.91
N ARG A 26 -1.51 -6.68 10.02
CA ARG A 26 -2.30 -5.57 10.53
C ARG A 26 -2.83 -5.93 11.91
N LYS A 27 -3.09 -4.90 12.71
CA LYS A 27 -3.69 -5.04 14.02
C LYS A 27 -5.11 -5.62 13.91
N GLU A 28 -5.88 -5.12 12.94
CA GLU A 28 -7.23 -5.57 12.63
C GLU A 28 -7.26 -6.06 11.19
N GLY A 29 -7.67 -7.31 10.95
CA GLY A 29 -7.56 -7.95 9.64
C GLY A 29 -8.29 -7.24 8.50
N HIS A 30 -9.38 -6.54 8.79
CA HIS A 30 -10.22 -5.89 7.79
C HIS A 30 -10.20 -4.37 7.86
N VAL A 31 -9.34 -3.78 8.69
CA VAL A 31 -9.24 -2.33 8.85
C VAL A 31 -7.76 -1.93 8.78
N LEU A 32 -7.46 -0.94 7.94
CA LEU A 32 -6.14 -0.35 7.86
C LEU A 32 -6.09 0.86 8.79
N GLU A 33 -5.18 0.84 9.74
CA GLU A 33 -4.98 1.89 10.73
C GLU A 33 -3.59 2.50 10.60
N MET A 34 -3.40 3.66 11.19
CA MET A 34 -2.10 4.35 11.18
C MET A 34 -0.98 3.46 11.75
N ALA A 35 -1.27 2.71 12.82
CA ALA A 35 -0.30 1.82 13.44
C ALA A 35 0.22 0.73 12.49
N ASP A 36 -0.59 0.34 11.49
CA ASP A 36 -0.20 -0.67 10.51
C ASP A 36 0.81 -0.15 9.50
N LEU A 37 0.99 1.16 9.42
CA LEU A 37 1.83 1.84 8.44
C LEU A 37 3.16 2.31 9.02
N LYS A 38 3.49 1.94 10.24
CA LYS A 38 4.69 2.45 10.92
C LYS A 38 5.99 2.11 10.18
N SER A 39 6.01 1.06 9.36
CA SER A 39 7.18 0.74 8.55
C SER A 39 7.34 1.67 7.34
N ILE A 40 6.24 2.29 6.90
CA ILE A 40 6.21 3.18 5.73
C ILE A 40 6.44 4.64 6.12
N LEU A 41 5.85 5.06 7.23
CA LEU A 41 5.81 6.48 7.62
C LEU A 41 7.18 7.17 7.70
N PRO A 42 8.25 6.52 8.23
CA PRO A 42 9.56 7.17 8.27
C PRO A 42 10.13 7.51 6.90
N SER A 43 9.72 6.76 5.86
CA SER A 43 10.18 6.99 4.47
C SER A 43 9.49 8.16 3.79
N ARG A 44 8.40 8.66 4.36
CA ARG A 44 7.60 9.79 3.87
C ARG A 44 7.32 9.74 2.37
N PRO A 45 6.57 8.74 1.88
CA PRO A 45 6.19 8.69 0.47
C PRO A 45 5.24 9.84 0.11
N ASP A 46 5.21 10.21 -1.16
CA ASP A 46 4.21 11.17 -1.67
C ASP A 46 2.87 10.48 -1.89
N LEU A 47 2.91 9.20 -2.24
CA LEU A 47 1.75 8.41 -2.58
C LEU A 47 1.84 7.05 -1.90
N LEU A 48 0.75 6.65 -1.27
CA LEU A 48 0.59 5.31 -0.70
C LEU A 48 -0.59 4.63 -1.38
N ILE A 49 -0.31 3.53 -2.08
CA ILE A 49 -1.32 2.73 -2.74
C ILE A 49 -1.67 1.56 -1.82
N ALA A 50 -2.93 1.43 -1.44
CA ALA A 50 -3.39 0.38 -0.54
C ALA A 50 -4.26 -0.63 -1.30
N GLY A 51 -3.80 -1.87 -1.37
CA GLY A 51 -4.60 -2.98 -1.88
C GLY A 51 -5.48 -3.53 -0.77
N THR A 52 -6.79 -3.46 -0.96
CA THR A 52 -7.79 -3.76 0.06
C THR A 52 -8.26 -5.20 0.05
N GLY A 53 -7.55 -6.07 -0.64
CA GLY A 53 -7.88 -7.49 -0.76
C GLY A 53 -8.51 -7.82 -2.09
N VAL A 54 -8.58 -9.12 -2.39
CA VAL A 54 -9.15 -9.63 -3.65
C VAL A 54 -10.62 -9.22 -3.77
N ASN A 55 -11.35 -9.22 -2.65
CA ASN A 55 -12.77 -8.87 -2.61
C ASN A 55 -13.03 -7.44 -2.10
N ASP A 56 -11.99 -6.60 -2.03
CA ASP A 56 -12.10 -5.20 -1.64
C ASP A 56 -12.78 -5.01 -0.27
N ARG A 57 -12.48 -5.88 0.69
CA ARG A 57 -13.15 -5.88 1.99
C ARG A 57 -12.42 -5.11 3.08
N MET A 58 -11.14 -4.82 2.91
CA MET A 58 -10.42 -4.04 3.90
C MET A 58 -10.87 -2.59 3.84
N LYS A 59 -11.20 -2.02 4.99
CA LYS A 59 -11.64 -0.64 5.10
C LYS A 59 -10.54 0.22 5.68
N MET A 60 -10.57 1.50 5.34
CA MET A 60 -9.67 2.49 5.94
C MET A 60 -10.26 2.92 7.28
N ALA A 61 -9.42 3.02 8.31
CA ALA A 61 -9.86 3.56 9.59
C ALA A 61 -10.39 4.98 9.41
N PRO A 62 -11.41 5.41 10.19
CA PRO A 62 -11.94 6.77 10.09
C PRO A 62 -10.82 7.80 10.25
N GLY A 63 -10.75 8.75 9.32
CA GLY A 63 -9.76 9.84 9.36
C GLY A 63 -8.37 9.47 8.86
N LEU A 64 -8.10 8.20 8.50
CA LEU A 64 -6.78 7.78 8.06
C LEU A 64 -6.29 8.58 6.85
N ALA A 65 -7.10 8.67 5.80
CA ALA A 65 -6.73 9.39 4.59
C ALA A 65 -6.41 10.85 4.87
N LYS A 66 -7.23 11.49 5.71
CA LYS A 66 -7.04 12.90 6.10
C LYS A 66 -5.76 13.07 6.91
N GLU A 67 -5.47 12.18 7.83
CA GLU A 67 -4.26 12.24 8.65
C GLU A 67 -3.02 12.05 7.79
N LEU A 68 -3.02 11.09 6.86
CA LEU A 68 -1.93 10.90 5.93
C LEU A 68 -1.73 12.12 5.04
N LEU A 69 -2.82 12.69 4.53
CA LEU A 69 -2.73 13.88 3.69
C LEU A 69 -2.10 15.06 4.45
N SER A 70 -2.37 15.20 5.74
CA SER A 70 -1.75 16.24 6.57
C SER A 70 -0.22 16.03 6.68
N MET A 71 0.26 14.84 6.42
CA MET A 71 1.69 14.50 6.39
C MET A 71 2.28 14.57 4.97
N GLY A 72 1.50 15.02 3.99
CA GLY A 72 1.92 15.07 2.59
C GLY A 72 1.81 13.73 1.86
N ILE A 73 1.06 12.78 2.39
CA ILE A 73 0.91 11.45 1.79
C ILE A 73 -0.51 11.29 1.24
N GLU A 74 -0.61 11.10 -0.08
CA GLU A 74 -1.88 10.79 -0.73
C GLU A 74 -2.16 9.29 -0.62
N LEU A 75 -3.32 8.93 -0.07
CA LEU A 75 -3.74 7.52 0.05
C LEU A 75 -4.69 7.17 -1.08
N LYS A 76 -4.38 6.09 -1.81
CA LYS A 76 -5.24 5.54 -2.87
C LYS A 76 -5.59 4.08 -2.57
N PRO A 77 -6.74 3.82 -1.93
CA PRO A 77 -7.20 2.45 -1.69
C PRO A 77 -7.94 1.91 -2.92
N GLN A 78 -7.64 0.68 -3.29
CA GLN A 78 -8.33 -0.03 -4.37
C GLN A 78 -8.27 -1.53 -4.08
N ALA A 79 -9.16 -2.32 -4.70
CA ALA A 79 -9.04 -3.77 -4.67
C ALA A 79 -7.62 -4.16 -5.14
N THR A 80 -7.07 -5.24 -4.58
CA THR A 80 -5.65 -5.53 -4.73
C THR A 80 -5.20 -5.66 -6.17
N ASP A 81 -5.97 -6.31 -7.05
CA ASP A 81 -5.59 -6.42 -8.44
C ASP A 81 -5.44 -5.06 -9.12
N ALA A 82 -6.40 -4.16 -8.88
CA ALA A 82 -6.34 -2.80 -9.42
C ALA A 82 -5.20 -2.00 -8.78
N ALA A 83 -4.97 -2.19 -7.49
CA ALA A 83 -3.90 -1.51 -6.76
C ALA A 83 -2.52 -1.92 -7.27
N VAL A 84 -2.31 -3.20 -7.55
CA VAL A 84 -1.05 -3.70 -8.11
C VAL A 84 -0.82 -3.11 -9.50
N SER A 85 -1.85 -3.09 -10.36
CA SER A 85 -1.75 -2.48 -11.68
C SER A 85 -1.43 -0.99 -11.60
N LEU A 86 -2.08 -0.28 -10.68
CA LEU A 86 -1.82 1.14 -10.46
C LEU A 86 -0.38 1.37 -10.00
N PHE A 87 0.11 0.54 -9.08
CA PHE A 87 1.48 0.64 -8.59
C PHE A 87 2.49 0.44 -9.73
N ASN A 88 2.34 -0.65 -10.49
CA ASN A 88 3.26 -0.95 -11.60
C ASN A 88 3.27 0.15 -12.65
N THR A 89 2.09 0.68 -13.01
CA THR A 89 1.97 1.78 -13.97
C THR A 89 2.62 3.06 -13.43
N THR A 90 2.36 3.37 -12.18
CA THR A 90 2.86 4.60 -11.56
C THR A 90 4.39 4.63 -11.51
N ILE A 91 5.03 3.54 -11.06
CA ILE A 91 6.49 3.51 -10.99
C ILE A 91 7.14 3.47 -12.36
N ALA A 92 6.46 2.93 -13.38
CA ALA A 92 6.96 2.95 -14.76
C ALA A 92 6.90 4.35 -15.36
N GLN A 93 5.84 5.10 -15.09
CA GLN A 93 5.63 6.44 -15.64
C GLN A 93 6.34 7.54 -14.84
N THR A 94 6.49 7.34 -13.53
CA THR A 94 7.14 8.33 -12.65
C THR A 94 8.15 7.65 -11.74
N PRO A 95 9.27 7.15 -12.29
CA PRO A 95 10.21 6.33 -11.51
C PRO A 95 10.87 7.07 -10.35
N ASP A 96 10.93 8.40 -10.42
CA ASP A 96 11.54 9.21 -9.36
C ASP A 96 10.57 9.62 -8.25
N ARG A 97 9.28 9.29 -8.40
CA ARG A 97 8.28 9.62 -7.39
C ARG A 97 8.41 8.68 -6.19
N ALA A 98 8.27 9.22 -4.99
CA ALA A 98 8.30 8.44 -3.75
C ALA A 98 6.95 7.74 -3.55
N VAL A 99 6.83 6.52 -4.09
CA VAL A 99 5.61 5.72 -4.04
C VAL A 99 5.82 4.52 -3.15
N SER A 100 4.93 4.35 -2.16
CA SER A 100 4.85 3.16 -1.33
C SER A 100 3.56 2.42 -1.60
N ALA A 101 3.52 1.16 -1.21
CA ALA A 101 2.31 0.35 -1.32
C ALA A 101 2.20 -0.60 -0.14
N CYS A 102 0.97 -0.94 0.21
CA CYS A 102 0.67 -2.02 1.11
C CYS A 102 -0.43 -2.86 0.46
N PHE A 103 -0.14 -4.13 0.22
CA PHE A 103 -1.05 -5.02 -0.49
C PHE A 103 -1.55 -6.12 0.42
N HIS A 104 -2.87 -6.18 0.59
CA HIS A 104 -3.57 -7.23 1.31
C HIS A 104 -4.20 -8.17 0.29
N LEU A 105 -4.02 -9.48 0.44
CA LEU A 105 -4.47 -10.44 -0.55
C LEU A 105 -5.83 -11.05 -0.25
N THR A 106 -6.16 -11.28 1.02
CA THR A 106 -7.24 -12.22 1.36
C THR A 106 -8.59 -11.59 1.62
N CYS A 107 -8.74 -10.34 1.75
CA CYS A 107 -10.09 -9.77 1.89
C CYS A 107 -10.70 -9.51 0.51
#